data_ca8b12c6be2eb75cbefe843f7892637b
#
_entry.id   ca8b12c6be2eb75cbefe843f7892637b
#
_cell.length_a   1.000
_cell.length_b   1.000
_cell.length_c   1.000
_cell.angle_alpha   90.00
_cell.angle_beta   90.00
_cell.angle_gamma   90.00
#
_symmetry.space_group_name_H-M   'P 1'
#
loop_
_entity.id
_entity.type
_entity.pdbx_description
1 polymer ?
#
loop_
_entity_poly.entity_id
_entity_poly.type
_entity_poly.pdbx_seq_one_letter_code
_entity_poly.pdbx_strand_id
1 'polypeptide(L)' 'MLEQLLTLRETAEYLRMTPGALYMQRYRGEKPGVLSIRVGRKILFRSSDIDRFLDELSESAAYTKRWQ' A
#
# COMPACT_ATOMS: atom_id res chain seq x y z
N MET A 1 -10.91 -6.51 14.41
CA MET A 1 -11.09 -5.64 13.24
C MET A 1 -11.08 -6.47 11.97
N LEU A 2 -12.00 -6.19 11.08
CA LEU A 2 -12.08 -6.94 9.83
C LEU A 2 -11.08 -6.38 8.83
N GLU A 3 -10.34 -7.28 8.23
CA GLU A 3 -9.43 -6.92 7.15
C GLU A 3 -10.22 -6.64 5.88
N GLN A 4 -9.84 -5.61 5.17
CA GLN A 4 -10.45 -5.27 3.90
C GLN A 4 -9.46 -5.53 2.77
N LEU A 5 -10.01 -5.87 1.62
CA LEU A 5 -9.23 -5.96 0.40
C LEU A 5 -9.45 -4.69 -0.39
N LEU A 6 -8.36 -4.04 -0.74
CA LEU A 6 -8.39 -2.77 -1.46
C LEU A 6 -7.91 -2.99 -2.88
N THR A 7 -8.54 -2.30 -3.84
CA THR A 7 -8.06 -2.32 -5.21
C THR A 7 -6.77 -1.52 -5.31
N LEU A 8 -6.08 -1.68 -6.44
CA LEU A 8 -4.88 -0.90 -6.72
C LEU A 8 -5.19 0.60 -6.65
N ARG A 9 -6.30 1.01 -7.25
CA ARG A 9 -6.71 2.40 -7.25
C ARG A 9 -7.01 2.91 -5.85
N GLU A 10 -7.76 2.13 -5.07
CA GLU A 10 -8.10 2.52 -3.71
C GLU A 10 -6.85 2.66 -2.86
N THR A 11 -5.92 1.73 -3.01
CA THR A 11 -4.67 1.78 -2.25
C THR A 11 -3.85 2.99 -2.63
N ALA A 12 -3.77 3.28 -3.93
CA ALA A 12 -3.03 4.44 -4.41
C ALA A 12 -3.63 5.73 -3.84
N GLU A 13 -4.95 5.85 -3.86
CA GLU A 13 -5.62 7.02 -3.30
C GLU A 13 -5.33 7.17 -1.81
N TYR A 14 -5.39 6.05 -1.10
CA TYR A 14 -5.13 6.06 0.34
C TYR A 14 -3.70 6.53 0.63
N LEU A 15 -2.76 6.10 -0.19
CA LEU A 15 -1.35 6.46 -0.01
C LEU A 15 -0.97 7.75 -0.71
N ARG A 16 -1.92 8.39 -1.37
CA ARG A 16 -1.70 9.64 -2.11
C ARG A 16 -0.67 9.46 -3.22
N MET A 17 -0.76 8.33 -3.91
CA MET A 17 0.08 7.99 -5.04
C MET A 17 -0.78 7.88 -6.29
N THR A 18 -0.14 7.90 -7.44
CA THR A 18 -0.87 7.55 -8.66
C THR A 18 -0.95 6.02 -8.77
N PRO A 19 -2.03 5.50 -9.36
CA PRO A 19 -2.10 4.05 -9.58
C PRO A 19 -0.94 3.50 -10.39
N GLY A 20 -0.46 4.27 -11.37
CA GLY A 20 0.68 3.85 -12.17
C GLY A 20 1.96 3.69 -11.36
N ALA A 21 2.20 4.65 -10.44
CA ALA A 21 3.38 4.57 -9.58
C ALA A 21 3.34 3.32 -8.69
N LEU A 22 2.17 3.04 -8.13
CA LEU A 22 1.99 1.88 -7.29
C LEU A 22 2.17 0.58 -8.09
N TYR A 23 1.64 0.55 -9.29
CA TYR A 23 1.79 -0.60 -10.17
C TYR A 23 3.26 -0.85 -10.52
N MET A 24 4.00 0.21 -10.80
CA MET A 24 5.43 0.09 -11.12
C MET A 24 6.23 -0.44 -9.93
N GLN A 25 5.86 -0.02 -8.71
CA GLN A 25 6.51 -0.56 -7.53
C GLN A 25 6.32 -2.06 -7.42
N ARG A 26 5.11 -2.53 -7.73
CA ARG A 26 4.83 -3.96 -7.73
C ARG A 26 5.75 -4.68 -8.70
N TYR A 27 5.95 -4.11 -9.85
CA TYR A 27 6.78 -4.70 -10.90
C TYR A 27 8.25 -4.74 -10.47
N ARG A 28 8.71 -3.71 -9.74
CA ARG A 28 10.09 -3.60 -9.28
C ARG A 28 10.37 -4.32 -7.97
N GLY A 29 9.35 -4.88 -7.34
CA GLY A 29 9.51 -5.50 -6.03
C GLY A 29 9.68 -4.51 -4.89
N GLU A 30 9.23 -3.28 -5.07
CA GLU A 30 9.34 -2.23 -4.06
C GLU A 30 8.07 -2.13 -3.25
N LYS A 31 8.21 -1.79 -1.97
CA LYS A 31 7.06 -1.54 -1.11
C LYS A 31 6.53 -0.14 -1.36
N PRO A 32 5.24 0.08 -1.26
CA PRO A 32 4.21 -0.89 -0.88
C PRO A 32 3.68 -1.71 -2.05
N GLY A 33 4.06 -1.43 -3.27
CA GLY A 33 3.50 -2.11 -4.44
C GLY A 33 3.64 -3.63 -4.39
N VAL A 34 4.77 -4.10 -3.87
CA VAL A 34 5.05 -5.53 -3.80
C VAL A 34 4.15 -6.27 -2.80
N LEU A 35 3.45 -5.53 -1.94
CA LEU A 35 2.54 -6.13 -0.96
C LEU A 35 1.23 -6.59 -1.60
N SER A 36 1.05 -6.33 -2.89
CA SER A 36 -0.17 -6.73 -3.58
C SER A 36 -0.31 -8.24 -3.62
N ILE A 37 -1.57 -8.68 -3.64
CA ILE A 37 -1.89 -10.08 -3.87
C ILE A 37 -2.74 -10.15 -5.13
N ARG A 38 -2.66 -11.29 -5.80
CA ARG A 38 -3.43 -11.50 -7.00
C ARG A 38 -4.58 -12.43 -6.71
N VAL A 39 -5.79 -11.97 -6.96
CA VAL A 39 -6.99 -12.77 -6.78
C VAL A 39 -7.68 -12.83 -8.13
N GLY A 40 -7.55 -13.99 -8.79
CA GLY A 40 -8.01 -14.11 -10.15
C GLY A 40 -7.24 -13.18 -11.05
N ARG A 41 -7.94 -12.23 -11.69
CA ARG A 41 -7.33 -11.24 -12.57
C ARG A 41 -7.13 -9.89 -11.87
N LYS A 42 -7.49 -9.81 -10.59
CA LYS A 42 -7.45 -8.55 -9.87
C LYS A 42 -6.21 -8.47 -9.01
N ILE A 43 -5.66 -7.28 -8.92
CA ILE A 43 -4.57 -6.96 -8.01
C ILE A 43 -5.19 -6.25 -6.82
N LEU A 44 -5.02 -6.84 -5.63
CA LEU A 44 -5.62 -6.31 -4.42
C LEU A 44 -4.55 -6.17 -3.35
N PHE A 45 -4.85 -5.37 -2.35
CA PHE A 45 -3.98 -5.17 -1.20
C PHE A 45 -4.79 -5.44 0.06
N ARG A 46 -4.15 -6.06 1.04
CA ARG A 46 -4.77 -6.22 2.35
C ARG A 46 -4.58 -4.94 3.14
N SER A 47 -5.67 -4.44 3.72
CA SER A 47 -5.58 -3.21 4.51
C SER A 47 -4.58 -3.36 5.66
N SER A 48 -4.50 -4.54 6.27
CA SER A 48 -3.55 -4.79 7.35
C SER A 48 -2.11 -4.67 6.90
N ASP A 49 -1.80 -5.11 5.68
CA ASP A 49 -0.44 -5.00 5.15
C ASP A 49 -0.05 -3.54 4.92
N ILE A 50 -0.99 -2.76 4.42
CA ILE A 50 -0.74 -1.34 4.18
C ILE A 50 -0.56 -0.60 5.50
N ASP A 51 -1.40 -0.91 6.49
CA ASP A 51 -1.27 -0.30 7.81
C ASP A 51 0.07 -0.64 8.45
N ARG A 52 0.50 -1.89 8.32
CA ARG A 52 1.81 -2.30 8.85
C ARG A 52 2.94 -1.56 8.13
N PHE A 53 2.83 -1.40 6.82
CA PHE A 53 3.83 -0.67 6.06
C PHE A 53 3.96 0.76 6.55
N LEU A 54 2.84 1.43 6.79
CA LEU A 54 2.86 2.80 7.29
C LEU A 54 3.44 2.88 8.70
N ASP A 55 3.13 1.90 9.54
CA ASP A 55 3.70 1.84 10.89
C ASP A 55 5.22 1.67 10.82
N GLU A 56 5.71 0.83 9.93
CA GLU A 56 7.15 0.63 9.76
C GLU A 56 7.85 1.90 9.32
N LEU A 57 7.24 2.64 8.42
CA LEU A 57 7.81 3.91 7.98
C LEU A 57 7.87 4.91 9.12
N SER A 58 6.82 4.95 9.93
CA SER A 58 6.77 5.85 11.07
C SER A 58 7.87 5.53 12.08
N GLU A 59 8.08 4.24 12.34
CA GLU A 59 9.10 3.79 13.28
C GLU A 59 10.51 4.08 12.79
N SER A 60 10.71 3.99 11.48
CA SER A 60 12.03 4.22 10.90
C SER A 60 12.32 5.71 10.67
N ALA A 61 11.38 6.59 11.04
CA ALA A 61 11.46 8.03 10.81
C ALA A 61 11.46 8.41 9.33
N ALA A 62 11.14 7.47 8.45
CA ALA A 62 11.02 7.74 7.02
C ALA A 62 9.69 8.39 6.68
N TYR A 63 8.76 8.35 7.62
CA TYR A 63 7.42 8.88 7.45
C TYR A 63 7.06 9.71 8.67
N THR A 64 6.70 10.96 8.46
CA THR A 64 6.35 11.88 9.55
C THR A 64 4.91 12.35 9.38
N LYS A 65 4.12 12.19 10.43
CA LYS A 65 2.74 12.68 10.43
C LYS A 65 2.73 14.15 10.73
N ARG A 66 2.29 14.93 9.76
CA ARG A 66 2.36 16.38 9.87
C ARG A 66 1.27 16.98 10.74
N TRP A 67 0.22 16.21 10.97
CA TRP A 67 -0.93 16.73 11.74
C TRP A 67 -0.85 16.40 13.21
N GLN A 68 0.24 15.90 13.69
CA GLN A 68 0.44 15.63 15.09
C GLN A 68 1.17 16.78 15.77
#